data_f3c6f27faec1a9d42440bcd0a48e03d9
#
_entry.id   f3c6f27faec1a9d42440bcd0a48e03d9
#
_cell.length_a   1.000
_cell.length_b   1.000
_cell.length_c   1.000
_cell.angle_alpha   90.00
_cell.angle_beta   90.00
_cell.angle_gamma   90.00
#
_symmetry.space_group_name_H-M   'P 1'
#
loop_
_entity.id
_entity.type
_entity.pdbx_description
1 polymer ?
#
loop_
_entity_poly.entity_id
_entity_poly.type
_entity_poly.pdbx_seq_one_letter_code
_entity_poly.pdbx_strand_id
1 'polypeptide(L)'
;SDLSPIISFTRPKQIKHGSCGHIIPMATVKFTEDGELLVKGENVFQGYYNKPEQTVEAFTEDGYFKTGDIGSIDSEGFLTITGRTKEMIVLSNGKNINPMDIETELMKLSNGVIEEVAVLEHDNILKAIILPNFKKIAEMKIQNINETIKWSIIDTYNAHAPKYKKILSLKLVKEELPKTRLGKLRRFKLKDIINDKNIERTNVVEPNFEEYRILKRYL
;
A
#
# COMPACT_ATOMS: atom_id res chain seq x y z
N SER A 1 -11.34 -12.02 -17.58
CA SER A 1 -10.95 -12.40 -16.20
C SER A 1 -9.97 -13.56 -16.29
N ASP A 2 -8.78 -13.39 -15.70
CA ASP A 2 -7.70 -14.40 -15.77
C ASP A 2 -7.99 -15.59 -14.86
N LEU A 3 -8.85 -15.41 -13.88
CA LEU A 3 -9.32 -16.44 -12.95
C LEU A 3 -10.85 -16.50 -12.96
N SER A 4 -11.41 -17.69 -13.15
CA SER A 4 -12.85 -17.85 -13.39
C SER A 4 -13.49 -18.81 -12.39
N PRO A 5 -14.33 -18.33 -11.48
CA PRO A 5 -14.55 -16.91 -11.15
C PRO A 5 -13.68 -16.42 -9.98
N ILE A 6 -13.20 -17.32 -9.10
CA ILE A 6 -12.54 -17.03 -7.83
C ILE A 6 -11.42 -18.01 -7.52
N ILE A 7 -10.53 -17.66 -6.59
CA ILE A 7 -9.48 -18.55 -6.04
C ILE A 7 -9.70 -18.85 -4.55
N SER A 8 -10.47 -18.01 -3.88
CA SER A 8 -10.78 -18.17 -2.45
C SER A 8 -12.18 -17.66 -2.14
N PHE A 9 -12.75 -18.12 -1.06
CA PHE A 9 -14.04 -17.64 -0.57
C PHE A 9 -14.15 -17.78 0.96
N THR A 10 -14.97 -16.93 1.55
CA THR A 10 -15.29 -16.99 2.98
C THR A 10 -16.42 -17.98 3.20
N ARG A 11 -16.19 -19.04 3.99
CA ARG A 11 -17.20 -20.01 4.35
C ARG A 11 -18.12 -19.47 5.44
N PRO A 12 -19.43 -19.79 5.43
CA PRO A 12 -20.32 -19.48 6.54
C PRO A 12 -19.72 -19.98 7.87
N LYS A 13 -19.76 -19.13 8.89
CA LYS A 13 -19.20 -19.37 10.24
C LYS A 13 -17.66 -19.43 10.33
N GLN A 14 -16.94 -19.22 9.24
CA GLN A 14 -15.48 -19.12 9.19
C GLN A 14 -15.09 -17.77 8.62
N ILE A 15 -15.46 -16.70 9.33
CA ILE A 15 -15.22 -15.33 8.92
C ILE A 15 -14.00 -14.80 9.67
N LYS A 16 -12.98 -14.36 8.94
CA LYS A 16 -11.82 -13.64 9.47
C LYS A 16 -11.73 -12.29 8.79
N HIS A 17 -11.91 -11.23 9.58
CA HIS A 17 -11.85 -9.87 9.05
C HIS A 17 -10.48 -9.57 8.41
N GLY A 18 -10.49 -8.97 7.23
CA GLY A 18 -9.27 -8.67 6.47
C GLY A 18 -8.74 -9.82 5.62
N SER A 19 -9.35 -11.02 5.67
CA SER A 19 -9.00 -12.14 4.81
C SER A 19 -9.96 -12.29 3.62
N CYS A 20 -9.46 -12.96 2.57
CA CYS A 20 -10.23 -13.38 1.40
C CYS A 20 -10.87 -14.78 1.57
N GLY A 21 -10.77 -15.38 2.77
CA GLY A 21 -11.24 -16.73 3.05
C GLY A 21 -10.22 -17.82 2.68
N HIS A 22 -10.72 -19.03 2.49
CA HIS A 22 -9.90 -20.22 2.17
C HIS A 22 -9.81 -20.45 0.66
N ILE A 23 -8.68 -21.01 0.23
CA ILE A 23 -8.49 -21.42 -1.17
C ILE A 23 -9.52 -22.47 -1.56
N ILE A 24 -10.04 -22.38 -2.78
CA ILE A 24 -10.96 -23.37 -3.33
C ILE A 24 -10.23 -24.69 -3.64
N PRO A 25 -10.91 -25.86 -3.54
CA PRO A 25 -10.25 -27.17 -3.72
C PRO A 25 -9.60 -27.38 -5.09
N MET A 26 -10.10 -26.72 -6.14
CA MET A 26 -9.60 -26.84 -7.51
C MET A 26 -8.39 -25.96 -7.82
N ALA A 27 -7.97 -25.11 -6.88
CA ALA A 27 -6.83 -24.22 -7.04
C ALA A 27 -5.68 -24.62 -6.10
N THR A 28 -4.48 -24.64 -6.63
CA THR A 28 -3.23 -24.76 -5.87
C THR A 28 -2.53 -23.41 -5.90
N VAL A 29 -2.02 -22.98 -4.76
CA VAL A 29 -1.35 -21.70 -4.63
C VAL A 29 0.04 -21.86 -4.02
N LYS A 30 0.95 -20.96 -4.39
CA LYS A 30 2.25 -20.77 -3.76
C LYS A 30 2.61 -19.30 -3.79
N PHE A 31 3.65 -18.91 -3.07
CA PHE A 31 4.13 -17.53 -3.02
C PHE A 31 5.58 -17.48 -3.48
N THR A 32 5.95 -16.39 -4.17
CA THR A 32 7.35 -16.07 -4.44
C THR A 32 8.02 -15.58 -3.16
N GLU A 33 9.35 -15.40 -3.19
CA GLU A 33 10.11 -14.81 -2.08
C GLU A 33 9.62 -13.37 -1.74
N ASP A 34 9.18 -12.62 -2.75
CA ASP A 34 8.59 -11.28 -2.59
C ASP A 34 7.11 -11.31 -2.17
N GLY A 35 6.53 -12.50 -1.97
CA GLY A 35 5.14 -12.67 -1.53
C GLY A 35 4.09 -12.57 -2.63
N GLU A 36 4.46 -12.61 -3.92
CA GLU A 36 3.47 -12.66 -5.01
C GLU A 36 2.72 -13.99 -4.99
N LEU A 37 1.40 -13.92 -5.03
CA LEU A 37 0.50 -15.07 -5.11
C LEU A 37 0.54 -15.66 -6.51
N LEU A 38 0.92 -16.93 -6.60
CA LEU A 38 0.92 -17.73 -7.80
C LEU A 38 -0.19 -18.78 -7.71
N VAL A 39 -0.97 -18.95 -8.79
CA VAL A 39 -2.14 -19.84 -8.81
C VAL A 39 -2.06 -20.81 -9.96
N LYS A 40 -2.39 -22.07 -9.69
CA LYS A 40 -2.56 -23.12 -10.71
C LYS A 40 -3.86 -23.88 -10.44
N GLY A 41 -4.64 -24.15 -11.48
CA GLY A 41 -5.90 -24.87 -11.34
C GLY A 41 -6.75 -24.78 -12.59
N GLU A 42 -7.85 -25.52 -12.61
CA GLU A 42 -8.79 -25.54 -13.74
C GLU A 42 -9.53 -24.22 -13.95
N ASN A 43 -9.56 -23.37 -12.92
CA ASN A 43 -10.14 -22.03 -12.95
C ASN A 43 -9.21 -20.97 -13.53
N VAL A 44 -7.96 -21.33 -13.84
CA VAL A 44 -6.99 -20.41 -14.46
C VAL A 44 -7.17 -20.46 -15.98
N PHE A 45 -7.19 -19.29 -16.61
CA PHE A 45 -7.27 -19.18 -18.07
C PHE A 45 -6.04 -19.80 -18.76
N GLN A 46 -6.19 -20.17 -20.03
CA GLN A 46 -5.10 -20.81 -20.78
C GLN A 46 -4.14 -19.82 -21.43
N GLY A 47 -4.52 -18.54 -21.50
CA GLY A 47 -3.69 -17.50 -22.09
C GLY A 47 -4.50 -16.36 -22.70
N TYR A 48 -3.79 -15.33 -23.14
CA TYR A 48 -4.37 -14.15 -23.78
C TYR A 48 -4.58 -14.38 -25.28
N TYR A 49 -5.78 -14.07 -25.77
CA TYR A 49 -6.13 -14.26 -27.19
C TYR A 49 -5.18 -13.46 -28.09
N ASN A 50 -4.57 -14.14 -29.07
CA ASN A 50 -3.58 -13.57 -30.01
C ASN A 50 -2.39 -12.85 -29.38
N LYS A 51 -1.98 -13.25 -28.14
CA LYS A 51 -0.86 -12.63 -27.41
C LYS A 51 0.03 -13.70 -26.76
N PRO A 52 0.76 -14.49 -27.55
CA PRO A 52 1.56 -15.60 -27.03
C PRO A 52 2.68 -15.11 -26.09
N GLU A 53 3.38 -14.04 -26.41
CA GLU A 53 4.45 -13.49 -25.58
C GLU A 53 3.93 -13.09 -24.19
N GLN A 54 2.83 -12.33 -24.15
CA GLN A 54 2.21 -11.92 -22.88
C GLN A 54 1.67 -13.13 -22.08
N THR A 55 1.25 -14.18 -22.79
CA THR A 55 0.83 -15.42 -22.15
C THR A 55 2.02 -16.11 -21.47
N VAL A 56 3.13 -16.24 -22.16
CA VAL A 56 4.37 -16.82 -21.59
C VAL A 56 4.83 -16.01 -20.36
N GLU A 57 4.83 -14.68 -20.45
CA GLU A 57 5.20 -13.80 -19.33
C GLU A 57 4.27 -13.94 -18.12
N ALA A 58 2.99 -14.25 -18.34
CA ALA A 58 1.98 -14.37 -17.30
C ALA A 58 2.08 -15.66 -16.46
N PHE A 59 2.85 -16.66 -16.94
CA PHE A 59 3.02 -17.92 -16.25
C PHE A 59 4.46 -18.15 -15.82
N THR A 60 4.63 -18.96 -14.80
CA THR A 60 5.94 -19.52 -14.41
C THR A 60 6.26 -20.75 -15.26
N GLU A 61 7.53 -21.17 -15.29
CA GLU A 61 7.95 -22.38 -16.04
C GLU A 61 7.21 -23.65 -15.59
N ASP A 62 6.84 -23.76 -14.32
CA ASP A 62 6.06 -24.87 -13.75
C ASP A 62 4.54 -24.67 -13.86
N GLY A 63 4.10 -23.67 -14.63
CA GLY A 63 2.72 -23.47 -15.07
C GLY A 63 1.80 -22.81 -14.05
N TYR A 64 2.32 -22.02 -13.10
CA TYR A 64 1.51 -21.19 -12.25
C TYR A 64 1.29 -19.81 -12.88
N PHE A 65 0.06 -19.32 -12.82
CA PHE A 65 -0.28 -17.97 -13.21
C PHE A 65 0.21 -16.94 -12.17
N LYS A 66 0.87 -15.92 -12.62
CA LYS A 66 1.32 -14.78 -11.82
C LYS A 66 0.17 -13.80 -11.66
N THR A 67 -0.42 -13.73 -10.46
CA THR A 67 -1.61 -12.88 -10.24
C THR A 67 -1.29 -11.39 -10.19
N GLY A 68 -0.06 -11.05 -9.88
CA GLY A 68 0.36 -9.69 -9.55
C GLY A 68 -0.16 -9.21 -8.19
N ASP A 69 -0.82 -10.06 -7.41
CA ASP A 69 -1.27 -9.76 -6.07
C ASP A 69 -0.27 -10.29 -5.04
N ILE A 70 0.01 -9.50 -4.00
CA ILE A 70 0.90 -9.87 -2.90
C ILE A 70 0.05 -10.27 -1.70
N GLY A 71 0.41 -11.36 -1.05
CA GLY A 71 -0.36 -11.86 0.09
C GLY A 71 0.33 -12.95 0.87
N SER A 72 -0.42 -13.56 1.76
CA SER A 72 0.02 -14.70 2.56
C SER A 72 -1.16 -15.57 2.99
N ILE A 73 -0.85 -16.81 3.38
CA ILE A 73 -1.81 -17.71 4.02
C ILE A 73 -1.33 -17.91 5.46
N ASP A 74 -2.23 -17.75 6.40
CA ASP A 74 -1.94 -17.99 7.80
C ASP A 74 -2.02 -19.48 8.18
N SER A 75 -1.69 -19.81 9.44
CA SER A 75 -1.72 -21.19 9.95
C SER A 75 -3.11 -21.81 9.97
N GLU A 76 -4.17 -21.02 9.87
CA GLU A 76 -5.56 -21.46 9.80
C GLU A 76 -6.03 -21.63 8.34
N GLY A 77 -5.18 -21.30 7.34
CA GLY A 77 -5.47 -21.43 5.91
C GLY A 77 -6.22 -20.24 5.30
N PHE A 78 -6.31 -19.10 5.99
CA PHE A 78 -6.92 -17.90 5.45
C PHE A 78 -5.96 -17.11 4.56
N LEU A 79 -6.37 -16.86 3.31
CA LEU A 79 -5.66 -16.00 2.39
C LEU A 79 -5.90 -14.53 2.75
N THR A 80 -4.84 -13.76 2.85
CA THR A 80 -4.89 -12.29 2.98
C THR A 80 -4.10 -11.67 1.85
N ILE A 81 -4.71 -10.76 1.09
CA ILE A 81 -4.04 -9.96 0.06
C ILE A 81 -3.65 -8.62 0.66
N THR A 82 -2.37 -8.30 0.58
CA THR A 82 -1.78 -7.09 1.20
C THR A 82 -1.39 -6.03 0.18
N GLY A 83 -1.34 -6.34 -1.12
CA GLY A 83 -0.97 -5.37 -2.14
C GLY A 83 -0.90 -5.94 -3.55
N ARG A 84 -0.24 -5.17 -4.43
CA ARG A 84 0.03 -5.57 -5.81
C ARG A 84 1.49 -5.38 -6.17
N THR A 85 2.05 -6.29 -6.93
CA THR A 85 3.44 -6.24 -7.41
C THR A 85 3.74 -4.93 -8.15
N LYS A 86 2.82 -4.48 -9.02
CA LYS A 86 2.96 -3.22 -9.78
C LYS A 86 2.83 -1.94 -8.93
N GLU A 87 2.35 -2.06 -7.71
CA GLU A 87 2.18 -0.95 -6.76
C GLU A 87 3.31 -0.89 -5.73
N MET A 88 4.21 -1.88 -5.75
CA MET A 88 5.40 -1.87 -4.89
C MET A 88 6.30 -0.69 -5.22
N ILE A 89 6.77 -0.04 -4.19
CA ILE A 89 7.79 1.00 -4.29
C ILE A 89 9.15 0.31 -4.26
N VAL A 90 9.92 0.46 -5.33
CA VAL A 90 11.29 -0.04 -5.39
C VAL A 90 12.24 1.12 -5.12
N LEU A 91 12.90 1.09 -3.99
CA LEU A 91 13.88 2.12 -3.63
C LEU A 91 15.19 1.97 -4.42
N SER A 92 15.98 3.04 -4.51
CA SER A 92 17.29 3.05 -5.18
C SER A 92 18.28 2.02 -4.63
N ASN A 93 18.11 1.57 -3.40
CA ASN A 93 18.89 0.50 -2.76
C ASN A 93 18.33 -0.92 -3.02
N GLY A 94 17.38 -1.08 -3.94
CA GLY A 94 16.76 -2.35 -4.32
C GLY A 94 15.74 -2.91 -3.33
N LYS A 95 15.42 -2.19 -2.25
CA LYS A 95 14.40 -2.67 -1.30
C LYS A 95 13.00 -2.42 -1.82
N ASN A 96 12.17 -3.45 -1.74
CA ASN A 96 10.75 -3.41 -2.06
C ASN A 96 9.93 -2.98 -0.83
N ILE A 97 9.05 -2.01 -1.03
CA ILE A 97 8.14 -1.51 0.01
C ILE A 97 6.72 -1.62 -0.51
N ASN A 98 5.87 -2.29 0.26
CA ASN A 98 4.44 -2.27 0.03
C ASN A 98 3.84 -0.98 0.65
N PRO A 99 3.37 -0.03 -0.15
CA PRO A 99 2.81 1.21 0.39
C PRO A 99 1.54 0.98 1.23
N MET A 100 0.75 -0.05 0.91
CA MET A 100 -0.47 -0.38 1.66
C MET A 100 -0.20 -0.76 3.12
N ASP A 101 0.94 -1.40 3.42
CA ASP A 101 1.31 -1.75 4.80
C ASP A 101 1.48 -0.47 5.63
N ILE A 102 2.20 0.51 5.06
CA ILE A 102 2.44 1.80 5.70
C ILE A 102 1.12 2.58 5.85
N GLU A 103 0.33 2.65 4.78
CA GLU A 103 -0.97 3.33 4.76
C GLU A 103 -1.92 2.76 5.81
N THR A 104 -1.98 1.42 5.92
CA THR A 104 -2.80 0.73 6.92
C THR A 104 -2.36 1.05 8.35
N GLU A 105 -1.05 1.12 8.59
CA GLU A 105 -0.51 1.45 9.92
C GLU A 105 -0.79 2.90 10.29
N LEU A 106 -0.59 3.84 9.35
CA LEU A 106 -0.94 5.25 9.55
C LEU A 106 -2.44 5.45 9.85
N MET A 107 -3.30 4.74 9.12
CA MET A 107 -4.75 4.77 9.37
C MET A 107 -5.08 4.27 10.78
N LYS A 108 -4.47 3.18 11.25
CA LYS A 108 -4.64 2.67 12.62
C LYS A 108 -4.18 3.68 13.68
N LEU A 109 -3.01 4.29 13.50
CA LEU A 109 -2.47 5.29 14.41
C LEU A 109 -3.30 6.58 14.45
N SER A 110 -4.02 6.89 13.37
CA SER A 110 -4.75 8.14 13.22
C SER A 110 -5.96 8.28 14.16
N ASN A 111 -6.48 7.21 14.72
CA ASN A 111 -7.74 7.22 15.50
C ASN A 111 -8.89 7.97 14.80
N GLY A 112 -8.91 7.88 13.45
CA GLY A 112 -9.94 8.52 12.62
C GLY A 112 -9.66 9.97 12.24
N VAL A 113 -8.52 10.56 12.61
CA VAL A 113 -8.10 11.91 12.20
C VAL A 113 -7.72 11.98 10.72
N ILE A 114 -7.29 10.86 10.14
CA ILE A 114 -7.04 10.69 8.71
C ILE A 114 -8.27 10.07 8.06
N GLU A 115 -8.75 10.65 6.97
CA GLU A 115 -9.81 10.10 6.13
C GLU A 115 -9.21 9.22 5.01
N GLU A 116 -8.16 9.72 4.35
CA GLU A 116 -7.43 8.99 3.32
C GLU A 116 -5.93 9.25 3.43
N VAL A 117 -5.16 8.23 3.10
CA VAL A 117 -3.70 8.34 3.02
C VAL A 117 -3.19 7.58 1.80
N ALA A 118 -2.16 8.13 1.16
CA ALA A 118 -1.40 7.46 0.12
C ALA A 118 0.09 7.69 0.36
N VAL A 119 0.87 6.63 0.20
CA VAL A 119 2.33 6.68 0.31
C VAL A 119 2.95 6.39 -1.05
N LEU A 120 3.92 7.20 -1.43
CA LEU A 120 4.67 7.01 -2.67
C LEU A 120 6.14 7.41 -2.49
N GLU A 121 6.96 6.92 -3.39
CA GLU A 121 8.33 7.40 -3.54
C GLU A 121 8.35 8.60 -4.50
N HIS A 122 9.03 9.67 -4.10
CA HIS A 122 9.34 10.81 -4.93
C HIS A 122 10.62 11.48 -4.42
N ASP A 123 11.57 11.73 -5.33
CA ASP A 123 12.92 12.26 -5.03
C ASP A 123 13.73 11.35 -4.08
N ASN A 124 13.63 10.04 -4.26
CA ASN A 124 14.28 9.00 -3.45
C ASN A 124 13.89 8.98 -1.96
N ILE A 125 12.76 9.59 -1.62
CA ILE A 125 12.18 9.56 -0.26
C ILE A 125 10.73 9.09 -0.28
N LEU A 126 10.29 8.50 0.82
CA LEU A 126 8.87 8.21 1.01
C LEU A 126 8.14 9.48 1.42
N LYS A 127 7.06 9.77 0.71
CA LYS A 127 6.15 10.89 0.97
C LYS A 127 4.76 10.37 1.26
N ALA A 128 4.08 10.96 2.23
CA ALA A 128 2.67 10.70 2.51
C ALA A 128 1.81 11.87 2.00
N ILE A 129 0.74 11.54 1.28
CA ILE A 129 -0.34 12.48 0.94
C ILE A 129 -1.52 12.11 1.81
N ILE A 130 -2.04 13.04 2.58
CA ILE A 130 -3.08 12.80 3.57
C ILE A 130 -4.25 13.74 3.36
N LEU A 131 -5.45 13.16 3.29
CA LEU A 131 -6.70 13.88 3.44
C LEU A 131 -7.13 13.78 4.90
N PRO A 132 -7.13 14.91 5.65
CA PRO A 132 -7.61 14.93 7.03
C PRO A 132 -9.12 14.71 7.11
N ASN A 133 -9.57 14.00 8.12
CA ASN A 133 -11.00 13.91 8.45
C ASN A 133 -11.45 15.17 9.20
N PHE A 134 -11.84 16.19 8.45
CA PHE A 134 -12.20 17.50 9.00
C PHE A 134 -13.34 17.42 10.01
N LYS A 135 -14.29 16.48 9.84
CA LYS A 135 -15.37 16.27 10.80
C LYS A 135 -14.82 15.79 12.14
N LYS A 136 -13.97 14.78 12.12
CA LYS A 136 -13.36 14.22 13.33
C LYS A 136 -12.43 15.24 14.02
N ILE A 137 -11.71 16.00 13.25
CA ILE A 137 -10.82 17.09 13.72
C ILE A 137 -11.64 18.15 14.47
N ALA A 138 -12.78 18.55 13.92
CA ALA A 138 -13.69 19.50 14.57
C ALA A 138 -14.28 18.93 15.88
N GLU A 139 -14.72 17.68 15.88
CA GLU A 139 -15.22 16.99 17.08
C GLU A 139 -14.16 16.95 18.20
N MET A 140 -12.90 16.67 17.83
CA MET A 140 -11.76 16.60 18.76
C MET A 140 -11.18 17.98 19.12
N LYS A 141 -11.69 19.06 18.53
CA LYS A 141 -11.22 20.45 18.72
C LYS A 141 -9.72 20.62 18.45
N ILE A 142 -9.19 19.92 17.43
CA ILE A 142 -7.79 20.01 17.03
C ILE A 142 -7.55 21.37 16.37
N GLN A 143 -6.65 22.19 16.94
CA GLN A 143 -6.36 23.52 16.42
C GLN A 143 -5.29 23.52 15.32
N ASN A 144 -4.27 22.69 15.47
CA ASN A 144 -3.19 22.58 14.49
C ASN A 144 -3.15 21.18 13.87
N ILE A 145 -3.77 21.07 12.68
CA ILE A 145 -3.91 19.81 11.96
C ILE A 145 -2.53 19.27 11.53
N ASN A 146 -1.68 20.14 11.02
CA ASN A 146 -0.34 19.77 10.54
C ASN A 146 0.52 19.16 11.65
N GLU A 147 0.60 19.86 12.78
CA GLU A 147 1.37 19.39 13.93
C GLU A 147 0.80 18.10 14.50
N THR A 148 -0.51 18.01 14.63
CA THR A 148 -1.16 16.77 15.15
C THR A 148 -0.84 15.58 14.25
N ILE A 149 -1.01 15.70 12.93
CA ILE A 149 -0.73 14.60 12.01
C ILE A 149 0.76 14.27 12.03
N LYS A 150 1.63 15.27 12.01
CA LYS A 150 3.07 15.07 12.05
C LYS A 150 3.49 14.33 13.33
N TRP A 151 3.25 14.93 14.49
CA TRP A 151 3.79 14.43 15.76
C TRP A 151 3.10 13.16 16.24
N SER A 152 1.76 13.13 16.18
CA SER A 152 1.01 12.01 16.75
C SER A 152 0.89 10.80 15.82
N ILE A 153 1.09 10.98 14.51
CA ILE A 153 0.92 9.88 13.55
C ILE A 153 2.22 9.58 12.83
N ILE A 154 2.78 10.54 12.07
CA ILE A 154 3.98 10.27 11.25
C ILE A 154 5.20 9.99 12.10
N ASP A 155 5.48 10.80 13.12
CA ASP A 155 6.65 10.61 13.97
C ASP A 155 6.50 9.37 14.87
N THR A 156 5.28 9.06 15.31
CA THR A 156 4.97 7.81 16.04
C THR A 156 5.23 6.59 15.15
N TYR A 157 4.78 6.61 13.90
CA TYR A 157 5.11 5.57 12.91
C TYR A 157 6.63 5.48 12.69
N ASN A 158 7.28 6.60 12.43
CA ASN A 158 8.71 6.69 12.13
C ASN A 158 9.61 6.21 13.28
N ALA A 159 9.15 6.34 14.53
CA ALA A 159 9.89 5.86 15.71
C ALA A 159 10.10 4.33 15.69
N HIS A 160 9.14 3.58 15.12
CA HIS A 160 9.18 2.11 15.07
C HIS A 160 9.56 1.57 13.69
N ALA A 161 9.46 2.41 12.63
CA ALA A 161 9.74 2.00 11.27
C ALA A 161 11.24 1.84 11.00
N PRO A 162 11.66 0.83 10.22
CA PRO A 162 13.03 0.74 9.70
C PRO A 162 13.39 1.99 8.91
N LYS A 163 14.67 2.36 8.90
CA LYS A 163 15.16 3.60 8.22
C LYS A 163 14.61 3.79 6.80
N TYR A 164 14.55 2.71 6.02
CA TYR A 164 14.12 2.74 4.62
C TYR A 164 12.60 2.85 4.42
N LYS A 165 11.81 2.63 5.49
CA LYS A 165 10.33 2.80 5.48
C LYS A 165 9.87 4.12 6.10
N LYS A 166 10.78 4.97 6.59
CA LYS A 166 10.41 6.23 7.23
C LYS A 166 9.82 7.22 6.22
N ILE A 167 8.74 7.86 6.61
CA ILE A 167 8.11 8.94 5.86
C ILE A 167 8.87 10.22 6.16
N LEU A 168 9.49 10.81 5.15
CA LEU A 168 10.33 12.01 5.30
C LEU A 168 9.62 13.29 4.84
N SER A 169 8.48 13.18 4.18
CA SER A 169 7.70 14.33 3.72
C SER A 169 6.21 14.04 3.82
N LEU A 170 5.45 15.05 4.16
CA LEU A 170 4.00 15.02 4.34
C LEU A 170 3.36 16.11 3.49
N LYS A 171 2.31 15.80 2.74
CA LYS A 171 1.43 16.77 2.07
C LYS A 171 0.00 16.56 2.50
N LEU A 172 -0.63 17.61 3.05
CA LEU A 172 -2.06 17.60 3.34
C LEU A 172 -2.83 18.08 2.10
N VAL A 173 -3.93 17.42 1.82
CA VAL A 173 -4.86 17.79 0.74
C VAL A 173 -6.24 18.06 1.33
N LYS A 174 -7.06 18.84 0.59
CA LYS A 174 -8.43 19.17 0.99
C LYS A 174 -9.48 18.40 0.19
N GLU A 175 -9.05 17.74 -0.89
CA GLU A 175 -9.89 16.98 -1.80
C GLU A 175 -9.55 15.49 -1.71
N GLU A 176 -10.52 14.65 -2.07
CA GLU A 176 -10.33 13.20 -2.14
C GLU A 176 -9.18 12.82 -3.05
N LEU A 177 -8.45 11.78 -2.67
CA LEU A 177 -7.39 11.22 -3.50
C LEU A 177 -7.99 10.61 -4.78
N PRO A 178 -7.26 10.63 -5.90
CA PRO A 178 -7.77 10.15 -7.18
C PRO A 178 -8.08 8.66 -7.12
N LYS A 179 -9.34 8.29 -7.33
CA LYS A 179 -9.83 6.91 -7.29
C LYS A 179 -10.48 6.49 -8.62
N THR A 180 -10.58 5.21 -8.82
CA THR A 180 -11.44 4.63 -9.84
C THR A 180 -12.90 4.68 -9.40
N ARG A 181 -13.86 4.38 -10.31
CA ARG A 181 -15.28 4.25 -9.96
C ARG A 181 -15.55 3.17 -8.89
N LEU A 182 -14.65 2.21 -8.71
CA LEU A 182 -14.72 1.15 -7.70
C LEU A 182 -13.96 1.49 -6.41
N GLY A 183 -13.55 2.76 -6.21
CA GLY A 183 -12.88 3.23 -5.00
C GLY A 183 -11.38 2.89 -4.90
N LYS A 184 -10.76 2.25 -5.92
CA LYS A 184 -9.32 1.95 -5.90
C LYS A 184 -8.50 3.19 -6.20
N LEU A 185 -7.47 3.44 -5.41
CA LEU A 185 -6.53 4.55 -5.58
C LEU A 185 -5.81 4.48 -6.94
N ARG A 186 -5.77 5.60 -7.65
CA ARG A 186 -5.01 5.75 -8.90
C ARG A 186 -3.61 6.26 -8.59
N ARG A 187 -2.71 5.38 -8.16
CA ARG A 187 -1.37 5.74 -7.68
C ARG A 187 -0.54 6.53 -8.69
N PHE A 188 -0.72 6.28 -10.01
CA PHE A 188 -0.01 7.01 -11.06
C PHE A 188 -0.31 8.52 -11.06
N LYS A 189 -1.48 8.94 -10.54
CA LYS A 189 -1.85 10.36 -10.42
C LYS A 189 -1.33 11.05 -9.16
N LEU A 190 -0.77 10.31 -8.22
CA LEU A 190 -0.28 10.90 -6.96
C LEU A 190 0.94 11.81 -7.17
N LYS A 191 1.76 11.52 -8.18
CA LYS A 191 2.91 12.36 -8.54
C LYS A 191 2.47 13.75 -8.99
N ASP A 192 1.34 13.85 -9.70
CA ASP A 192 0.78 15.13 -10.14
C ASP A 192 0.38 15.98 -8.94
N ILE A 193 -0.24 15.36 -7.93
CA ILE A 193 -0.62 16.04 -6.68
C ILE A 193 0.60 16.59 -5.96
N ILE A 194 1.70 15.82 -5.87
CA ILE A 194 2.92 16.30 -5.21
C ILE A 194 3.54 17.47 -5.96
N ASN A 195 3.54 17.43 -7.29
CA ASN A 195 4.15 18.44 -8.14
C ASN A 195 3.30 19.72 -8.28
N ASP A 196 2.01 19.66 -7.94
CA ASP A 196 1.13 20.82 -8.01
C ASP A 196 1.50 21.85 -6.93
N LYS A 197 2.06 22.96 -7.38
CA LYS A 197 2.48 24.10 -6.52
C LYS A 197 1.29 24.94 -6.05
N ASN A 198 0.11 24.80 -6.65
CA ASN A 198 -1.09 25.58 -6.33
C ASN A 198 -1.91 24.99 -5.17
N ILE A 199 -1.70 23.71 -4.84
CA ILE A 199 -2.20 23.15 -3.58
C ILE A 199 -1.33 23.79 -2.50
N GLU A 200 -1.88 24.73 -1.74
CA GLU A 200 -1.22 25.51 -0.69
C GLU A 200 -0.12 24.67 -0.02
N ARG A 201 1.09 25.21 -0.03
CA ARG A 201 2.20 24.72 0.79
C ARG A 201 1.81 24.86 2.26
N THR A 202 0.97 23.97 2.74
CA THR A 202 0.87 23.70 4.15
C THR A 202 2.21 23.07 4.50
N ASN A 203 3.13 23.92 4.94
CA ASN A 203 4.47 23.64 5.40
C ASN A 203 4.91 22.19 5.19
N VAL A 204 5.64 21.93 4.09
CA VAL A 204 6.56 20.81 4.05
C VAL A 204 7.45 21.02 5.26
N VAL A 205 7.22 20.28 6.32
CA VAL A 205 8.15 20.24 7.42
C VAL A 205 9.32 19.45 6.87
N GLU A 206 10.31 20.18 6.35
CA GLU A 206 11.63 19.60 6.15
C GLU A 206 12.04 19.01 7.50
N PRO A 207 12.43 17.74 7.57
CA PRO A 207 13.01 17.21 8.80
C PRO A 207 14.15 18.15 9.16
N ASN A 208 14.23 18.55 10.42
CA ASN A 208 15.29 19.43 10.89
C ASN A 208 16.64 18.73 10.59
N PHE A 209 17.27 19.16 9.49
CA PHE A 209 18.50 18.54 8.97
C PHE A 209 19.66 18.61 9.98
N GLU A 210 19.56 19.43 11.02
CA GLU A 210 20.58 19.49 12.07
C GLU A 210 20.58 18.26 12.96
N GLU A 211 19.44 17.71 13.33
CA GLU A 211 19.39 16.43 14.06
C GLU A 211 19.90 15.26 13.22
N TYR A 212 19.64 15.28 11.91
CA TYR A 212 20.20 14.28 10.98
C TYR A 212 21.73 14.41 10.77
N ARG A 213 22.28 15.63 10.86
CA ARG A 213 23.73 15.86 10.81
C ARG A 213 24.44 15.34 12.05
N ILE A 214 23.80 15.41 13.22
CA ILE A 214 24.36 14.89 14.48
C ILE A 214 24.41 13.38 14.44
N LEU A 215 23.35 12.70 13.96
CA LEU A 215 23.33 11.23 13.81
C LEU A 215 24.34 10.69 12.81
N LYS A 216 24.70 11.45 11.76
CA LYS A 216 25.74 11.07 10.78
C LYS A 216 27.16 11.13 11.34
N ARG A 217 27.38 11.74 12.49
CA ARG A 217 28.70 11.81 13.17
C ARG A 217 28.95 10.60 14.09
N TYR A 218 27.93 9.79 14.38
CA TYR A 218 28.03 8.62 15.27
C TYR A 218 27.72 7.28 14.57
N LEU A 219 27.66 7.26 13.24
CA LEU A 219 27.63 6.09 12.37
C LEU A 219 28.83 6.12 11.40
#